data_435ea9377be4c8fc0ba54f8b55e2681f
#
_entry.id   435ea9377be4c8fc0ba54f8b55e2681f
#
_cell.length_a   1.000
_cell.length_b   1.000
_cell.length_c   1.000
_cell.angle_alpha   90.00
_cell.angle_beta   90.00
_cell.angle_gamma   90.00
#
_symmetry.space_group_name_H-M   'P 1'
#
loop_
_entity.id
_entity.type
_entity.pdbx_description
1 polymer ?
#
loop_
_entity_poly.entity_id
_entity_poly.type
_entity_poly.pdbx_seq_one_letter_code
_entity_poly.pdbx_strand_id
1 'polypeptide(L)'
;MINKDEFTKALTNPDYFNKGLVYTIINGKDTCVNESYKSWSDFITHLPNLVADKVTFKVQGFETFNKEIYNKCYELSLHWKSPVDCHAYWSYAGQNSFDMHKDPCEVAIFVCSGTKILTVDSQTFNLKENDHIFIKANTPHKASHDTDCLSLSFGTFDFDVDNLAETGIVL
;
A
#
# COMPACT_ATOMS: atom_id res chain seq x y z
N MET A 1 1.16 -13.94 -6.88
CA MET A 1 0.91 -12.79 -5.98
C MET A 1 1.46 -13.10 -4.59
N ILE A 2 1.68 -12.09 -3.76
CA ILE A 2 2.30 -12.23 -2.43
C ILE A 2 1.36 -12.89 -1.41
N ASN A 3 1.97 -13.49 -0.39
CA ASN A 3 1.29 -14.07 0.76
C ASN A 3 1.61 -13.29 2.06
N LYS A 4 0.96 -13.68 3.17
CA LYS A 4 1.14 -13.03 4.47
C LYS A 4 2.57 -13.08 4.98
N ASP A 5 3.31 -14.18 4.72
CA ASP A 5 4.69 -14.32 5.20
C ASP A 5 5.63 -13.35 4.47
N GLU A 6 5.44 -13.16 3.16
CA GLU A 6 6.20 -12.17 2.38
C GLU A 6 5.88 -10.75 2.83
N PHE A 7 4.60 -10.43 3.09
CA PHE A 7 4.22 -9.16 3.67
C PHE A 7 4.87 -8.94 5.03
N THR A 8 4.81 -9.94 5.93
CA THR A 8 5.40 -9.85 7.26
C THR A 8 6.91 -9.67 7.21
N LYS A 9 7.61 -10.35 6.30
CA LYS A 9 9.05 -10.15 6.08
C LYS A 9 9.38 -8.72 5.67
N ALA A 10 8.59 -8.11 4.78
CA ALA A 10 8.76 -6.72 4.40
C ALA A 10 8.44 -5.75 5.55
N LEU A 11 7.31 -5.98 6.26
CA LEU A 11 6.87 -5.18 7.41
C LEU A 11 7.93 -5.14 8.52
N THR A 12 8.61 -6.26 8.77
CA THR A 12 9.61 -6.40 9.84
C THR A 12 11.05 -6.23 9.35
N ASN A 13 11.26 -5.77 8.13
CA ASN A 13 12.59 -5.56 7.57
C ASN A 13 13.20 -4.25 8.11
N PRO A 14 14.38 -4.29 8.77
CA PRO A 14 15.02 -3.09 9.30
C PRO A 14 15.35 -2.04 8.22
N ASP A 15 15.67 -2.46 6.99
CA ASP A 15 15.96 -1.52 5.91
C ASP A 15 14.71 -0.73 5.50
N TYR A 16 13.53 -1.39 5.48
CA TYR A 16 12.26 -0.71 5.19
C TYR A 16 11.87 0.26 6.30
N PHE A 17 12.09 -0.13 7.57
CA PHE A 17 11.90 0.77 8.70
C PHE A 17 12.81 2.01 8.57
N ASN A 18 14.10 1.81 8.34
CA ASN A 18 15.08 2.90 8.26
C ASN A 18 14.83 3.85 7.07
N LYS A 19 14.31 3.33 5.96
CA LYS A 19 13.93 4.11 4.77
C LYS A 19 12.57 4.81 4.90
N GLY A 20 11.83 4.61 6.00
CA GLY A 20 10.50 5.19 6.17
C GLY A 20 9.43 4.60 5.25
N LEU A 21 9.55 3.31 4.90
CA LEU A 21 8.62 2.64 3.97
C LEU A 21 7.52 1.83 4.67
N VAL A 22 7.52 1.79 6.01
CA VAL A 22 6.51 1.10 6.82
C VAL A 22 5.60 2.11 7.50
N TYR A 23 4.29 1.89 7.40
CA TYR A 23 3.27 2.77 7.94
C TYR A 23 2.23 1.99 8.73
N THR A 24 1.65 2.64 9.72
CA THR A 24 0.38 2.26 10.36
C THR A 24 -0.73 3.18 9.88
N ILE A 25 -1.95 2.63 9.72
CA ILE A 25 -3.14 3.42 9.38
C ILE A 25 -4.13 3.28 10.52
N ILE A 26 -4.42 4.41 11.17
CA ILE A 26 -5.33 4.50 12.31
C ILE A 26 -6.32 5.64 12.04
N ASN A 27 -7.61 5.34 12.08
CA ASN A 27 -8.68 6.33 11.82
C ASN A 27 -8.48 7.09 10.49
N GLY A 28 -8.12 6.37 9.43
CA GLY A 28 -7.95 6.94 8.10
C GLY A 28 -6.69 7.77 7.89
N LYS A 29 -5.80 7.83 8.87
CA LYS A 29 -4.51 8.53 8.77
C LYS A 29 -3.36 7.55 8.77
N ASP A 30 -2.50 7.62 7.76
CA ASP A 30 -1.23 6.89 7.77
C ASP A 30 -0.14 7.68 8.49
N THR A 31 0.70 6.94 9.21
CA THR A 31 1.83 7.49 9.95
C THR A 31 3.02 6.56 9.75
N CYS A 32 4.15 7.12 9.36
CA CYS A 32 5.39 6.36 9.21
C CYS A 32 5.84 5.82 10.57
N VAL A 33 6.16 4.53 10.66
CA VAL A 33 6.52 3.91 11.94
C VAL A 33 7.83 4.46 12.51
N ASN A 34 8.78 4.91 11.67
CA ASN A 34 10.03 5.50 12.15
C ASN A 34 9.87 6.92 12.74
N GLU A 35 8.71 7.56 12.55
CA GLU A 35 8.35 8.79 13.24
C GLU A 35 7.77 8.52 14.63
N SER A 36 7.20 7.32 14.84
CA SER A 36 6.53 6.93 16.08
C SER A 36 7.43 6.13 17.01
N TYR A 37 8.40 5.41 16.48
CA TYR A 37 9.29 4.51 17.22
C TYR A 37 10.76 4.92 17.05
N LYS A 38 11.50 4.92 18.15
CA LYS A 38 12.90 5.41 18.19
C LYS A 38 13.87 4.55 17.38
N SER A 39 13.54 3.28 17.17
CA SER A 39 14.37 2.33 16.44
C SER A 39 13.52 1.17 15.91
N TRP A 40 14.06 0.42 14.96
CA TRP A 40 13.46 -0.83 14.49
C TRP A 40 13.16 -1.82 15.64
N SER A 41 14.08 -1.98 16.58
CA SER A 41 13.87 -2.86 17.75
C SER A 41 12.71 -2.40 18.64
N ASP A 42 12.56 -1.09 18.81
CA ASP A 42 11.43 -0.48 19.53
C ASP A 42 10.11 -0.78 18.81
N PHE A 43 10.04 -0.58 17.49
CA PHE A 43 8.88 -0.94 16.68
C PHE A 43 8.52 -2.43 16.79
N ILE A 44 9.50 -3.34 16.65
CA ILE A 44 9.27 -4.79 16.73
C ILE A 44 8.74 -5.19 18.10
N THR A 45 9.21 -4.54 19.18
CA THR A 45 8.72 -4.79 20.56
C THR A 45 7.25 -4.41 20.72
N HIS A 46 6.80 -3.34 20.03
CA HIS A 46 5.41 -2.86 20.09
C HIS A 46 4.48 -3.52 19.05
N LEU A 47 5.03 -4.16 18.02
CA LEU A 47 4.26 -4.76 16.92
C LEU A 47 3.14 -5.72 17.41
N PRO A 48 3.34 -6.59 18.43
CA PRO A 48 2.26 -7.44 18.96
C PRO A 48 1.05 -6.65 19.45
N ASN A 49 1.24 -5.48 20.05
CA ASN A 49 0.16 -4.61 20.52
C ASN A 49 -0.61 -4.02 19.34
N LEU A 50 0.09 -3.52 18.30
CA LEU A 50 -0.53 -3.00 17.08
C LEU A 50 -1.36 -4.08 16.36
N VAL A 51 -0.87 -5.32 16.36
CA VAL A 51 -1.61 -6.49 15.81
C VAL A 51 -2.85 -6.78 16.67
N ALA A 52 -2.74 -6.76 18.00
CA ALA A 52 -3.87 -6.97 18.90
C ALA A 52 -4.94 -5.88 18.75
N ASP A 53 -4.52 -4.65 18.52
CA ASP A 53 -5.38 -3.48 18.25
C ASP A 53 -5.93 -3.46 16.81
N LYS A 54 -5.59 -4.47 15.98
CA LYS A 54 -6.02 -4.60 14.58
C LYS A 54 -5.68 -3.38 13.73
N VAL A 55 -4.53 -2.80 13.95
CA VAL A 55 -4.04 -1.67 13.16
C VAL A 55 -3.75 -2.11 11.73
N THR A 56 -4.23 -1.37 10.73
CA THR A 56 -3.87 -1.62 9.34
C THR A 56 -2.42 -1.22 9.09
N PHE A 57 -1.66 -2.09 8.45
CA PHE A 57 -0.27 -1.84 8.04
C PHE A 57 -0.17 -1.57 6.55
N LYS A 58 0.70 -0.65 6.18
CA LYS A 58 1.10 -0.38 4.79
C LYS A 58 2.61 -0.51 4.66
N VAL A 59 3.06 -1.22 3.64
CA VAL A 59 4.47 -1.23 3.21
C VAL A 59 4.53 -0.59 1.83
N GLN A 60 5.20 0.53 1.73
CA GLN A 60 5.41 1.30 0.49
C GLN A 60 6.64 0.78 -0.26
N GLY A 61 6.64 0.92 -1.59
CA GLY A 61 7.78 0.49 -2.41
C GLY A 61 7.97 -1.03 -2.43
N PHE A 62 6.85 -1.80 -2.36
CA PHE A 62 6.90 -3.26 -2.24
C PHE A 62 7.53 -3.94 -3.47
N GLU A 63 7.54 -3.28 -4.62
CA GLU A 63 8.24 -3.72 -5.84
C GLU A 63 9.76 -3.86 -5.62
N THR A 64 10.35 -3.12 -4.69
CA THR A 64 11.77 -3.25 -4.36
C THR A 64 12.09 -4.49 -3.52
N PHE A 65 11.07 -5.09 -2.90
CA PHE A 65 11.19 -6.30 -2.08
C PHE A 65 10.91 -7.58 -2.87
N ASN A 66 10.01 -7.52 -3.87
CA ASN A 66 9.52 -8.71 -4.58
C ASN A 66 9.62 -8.52 -6.09
N LYS A 67 10.39 -9.41 -6.76
CA LYS A 67 10.64 -9.34 -8.21
C LYS A 67 9.37 -9.50 -9.06
N GLU A 68 8.40 -10.31 -8.63
CA GLU A 68 7.15 -10.48 -9.38
C GLU A 68 6.35 -9.17 -9.37
N ILE A 69 6.33 -8.48 -8.21
CA ILE A 69 5.69 -7.18 -8.08
C ILE A 69 6.41 -6.12 -8.90
N TYR A 70 7.75 -6.13 -8.90
CA TYR A 70 8.54 -5.26 -9.78
C TYR A 70 8.16 -5.43 -11.25
N ASN A 71 8.09 -6.68 -11.72
CA ASN A 71 7.69 -6.96 -13.10
C ASN A 71 6.26 -6.46 -13.39
N LYS A 72 5.35 -6.57 -12.40
CA LYS A 72 4.00 -6.06 -12.55
C LYS A 72 3.94 -4.54 -12.61
N CYS A 73 4.72 -3.84 -11.80
CA CYS A 73 4.89 -2.39 -11.90
C CYS A 73 5.41 -1.99 -13.28
N TYR A 74 6.40 -2.73 -13.80
CA TYR A 74 6.93 -2.47 -15.14
C TYR A 74 5.87 -2.66 -16.23
N GLU A 75 5.09 -3.75 -16.21
CA GLU A 75 3.98 -3.98 -17.16
C GLU A 75 2.94 -2.84 -17.11
N LEU A 76 2.53 -2.44 -15.90
CA LEU A 76 1.57 -1.35 -15.72
C LEU A 76 2.15 0.00 -16.15
N SER A 77 3.44 0.24 -15.94
CA SER A 77 4.10 1.47 -16.38
C SER A 77 4.11 1.63 -17.90
N LEU A 78 4.25 0.53 -18.64
CA LEU A 78 4.13 0.53 -20.09
C LEU A 78 2.69 0.84 -20.55
N HIS A 79 1.70 0.32 -19.81
CA HIS A 79 0.29 0.55 -20.11
C HIS A 79 -0.14 2.00 -19.82
N TRP A 80 0.21 2.52 -18.65
CA TRP A 80 -0.14 3.88 -18.24
C TRP A 80 0.82 4.95 -18.75
N LYS A 81 1.94 4.56 -19.34
CA LYS A 81 3.02 5.48 -19.82
C LYS A 81 3.53 6.41 -18.71
N SER A 82 3.56 5.90 -17.50
CA SER A 82 3.99 6.60 -16.30
C SER A 82 4.68 5.61 -15.36
N PRO A 83 5.66 6.02 -14.56
CA PRO A 83 6.22 5.17 -13.51
C PRO A 83 5.14 4.67 -12.55
N VAL A 84 5.28 3.43 -12.09
CA VAL A 84 4.34 2.77 -11.19
C VAL A 84 5.09 2.23 -9.99
N ASP A 85 4.60 2.52 -8.81
CA ASP A 85 5.01 1.89 -7.55
C ASP A 85 3.94 0.92 -7.04
N CYS A 86 4.28 0.20 -5.97
CA CYS A 86 3.36 -0.71 -5.32
C CYS A 86 3.38 -0.53 -3.81
N HIS A 87 2.19 -0.36 -3.25
CA HIS A 87 1.96 -0.41 -1.81
C HIS A 87 1.25 -1.69 -1.43
N ALA A 88 1.76 -2.41 -0.44
CA ALA A 88 1.10 -3.58 0.12
C ALA A 88 0.39 -3.21 1.42
N TYR A 89 -0.84 -3.71 1.61
CA TYR A 89 -1.68 -3.44 2.77
C TYR A 89 -2.11 -4.74 3.43
N TRP A 90 -1.95 -4.80 4.76
CA TRP A 90 -2.61 -5.79 5.61
C TRP A 90 -3.65 -5.09 6.45
N SER A 91 -4.92 -5.41 6.22
CA SER A 91 -6.06 -4.84 6.94
C SER A 91 -6.83 -5.95 7.65
N TYR A 92 -7.31 -5.67 8.86
CA TYR A 92 -8.08 -6.62 9.65
C TYR A 92 -9.58 -6.48 9.41
N ALA A 93 -10.32 -7.56 9.63
CA ALA A 93 -11.78 -7.59 9.58
C ALA A 93 -12.39 -6.48 10.44
N GLY A 94 -13.38 -5.78 9.88
CA GLY A 94 -14.10 -4.68 10.54
C GLY A 94 -13.34 -3.34 10.55
N GLN A 95 -12.15 -3.26 9.94
CA GLN A 95 -11.40 -2.01 9.85
C GLN A 95 -11.61 -1.33 8.51
N ASN A 96 -11.59 0.02 8.52
CA ASN A 96 -11.46 0.84 7.34
C ASN A 96 -10.00 1.28 7.22
N SER A 97 -9.43 1.24 6.01
CA SER A 97 -8.07 1.77 5.80
C SER A 97 -8.10 3.29 5.78
N PHE A 98 -8.84 3.87 4.85
CA PHE A 98 -9.01 5.32 4.69
C PHE A 98 -10.49 5.67 4.58
N ASP A 99 -10.83 6.90 4.98
CA ASP A 99 -12.11 7.50 4.66
C ASP A 99 -12.26 7.70 3.15
N MET A 100 -13.43 8.16 2.70
CA MET A 100 -13.65 8.49 1.28
C MET A 100 -12.64 9.56 0.84
N HIS A 101 -11.79 9.20 -0.13
CA HIS A 101 -10.73 10.07 -0.66
C HIS A 101 -10.62 9.94 -2.18
N LYS A 102 -9.73 10.72 -2.77
CA LYS A 102 -9.40 10.69 -4.20
C LYS A 102 -7.88 10.68 -4.31
N ASP A 103 -7.36 9.82 -5.17
CA ASP A 103 -5.95 9.86 -5.55
C ASP A 103 -5.78 10.72 -6.80
N PRO A 104 -4.73 11.54 -6.89
CA PRO A 104 -4.45 12.33 -8.09
C PRO A 104 -3.99 11.47 -9.28
N CYS A 105 -3.70 10.20 -9.04
CA CYS A 105 -3.16 9.23 -9.99
C CYS A 105 -4.15 8.10 -10.30
N GLU A 106 -3.88 7.33 -11.35
CA GLU A 106 -4.56 6.07 -11.62
C GLU A 106 -4.07 4.99 -10.65
N VAL A 107 -5.00 4.16 -10.17
CA VAL A 107 -4.71 3.10 -9.20
C VAL A 107 -5.27 1.76 -9.68
N ALA A 108 -4.49 0.68 -9.52
CA ALA A 108 -4.95 -0.68 -9.68
C ALA A 108 -4.86 -1.41 -8.34
N ILE A 109 -5.98 -1.90 -7.82
CA ILE A 109 -6.04 -2.65 -6.57
C ILE A 109 -6.21 -4.13 -6.88
N PHE A 110 -5.34 -4.97 -6.28
CA PHE A 110 -5.37 -6.43 -6.38
C PHE A 110 -5.54 -7.03 -4.98
N VAL A 111 -6.46 -7.97 -4.82
CA VAL A 111 -6.66 -8.73 -3.57
C VAL A 111 -5.82 -10.00 -3.62
N CYS A 112 -4.85 -10.12 -2.71
CA CYS A 112 -3.97 -11.29 -2.60
C CYS A 112 -4.54 -12.38 -1.70
N SER A 113 -5.29 -11.98 -0.65
CA SER A 113 -6.03 -12.91 0.22
C SER A 113 -7.16 -12.18 0.94
N GLY A 114 -8.18 -12.92 1.36
CA GLY A 114 -9.35 -12.37 2.05
C GLY A 114 -10.33 -11.67 1.12
N THR A 115 -11.07 -10.70 1.66
CA THR A 115 -12.09 -9.92 0.93
C THR A 115 -11.93 -8.43 1.19
N LYS A 116 -12.15 -7.64 0.15
CA LYS A 116 -12.12 -6.18 0.20
C LYS A 116 -13.41 -5.62 -0.37
N ILE A 117 -14.13 -4.84 0.42
CA ILE A 117 -15.30 -4.09 -0.04
C ILE A 117 -14.79 -2.71 -0.46
N LEU A 118 -14.93 -2.40 -1.74
CA LEU A 118 -14.48 -1.14 -2.30
C LEU A 118 -15.68 -0.34 -2.82
N THR A 119 -15.90 0.84 -2.27
CA THR A 119 -16.87 1.80 -2.82
C THR A 119 -16.12 2.78 -3.72
N VAL A 120 -16.51 2.84 -5.00
CA VAL A 120 -15.97 3.75 -6.01
C VAL A 120 -17.12 4.57 -6.55
N ASP A 121 -17.06 5.89 -6.40
CA ASP A 121 -18.19 6.79 -6.60
C ASP A 121 -19.42 6.32 -5.78
N SER A 122 -20.49 5.90 -6.45
CA SER A 122 -21.73 5.38 -5.85
C SER A 122 -21.85 3.86 -5.95
N GLN A 123 -20.87 3.16 -6.51
CA GLN A 123 -20.89 1.71 -6.72
C GLN A 123 -20.06 0.99 -5.67
N THR A 124 -20.54 -0.16 -5.22
CA THR A 124 -19.82 -1.02 -4.26
C THR A 124 -19.42 -2.33 -4.93
N PHE A 125 -18.16 -2.67 -4.80
CA PHE A 125 -17.54 -3.88 -5.34
C PHE A 125 -17.06 -4.77 -4.19
N ASN A 126 -17.44 -6.05 -4.21
CA ASN A 126 -16.96 -7.08 -3.28
C ASN A 126 -15.86 -7.87 -3.97
N LEU A 127 -14.61 -7.50 -3.70
CA LEU A 127 -13.43 -8.13 -4.28
C LEU A 127 -12.98 -9.29 -3.40
N LYS A 128 -12.68 -10.42 -4.02
CA LYS A 128 -12.14 -11.63 -3.38
C LYS A 128 -10.71 -11.85 -3.83
N GLU A 129 -10.07 -12.83 -3.26
CA GLU A 129 -8.74 -13.27 -3.67
C GLU A 129 -8.65 -13.46 -5.20
N ASN A 130 -7.60 -12.89 -5.80
CA ASN A 130 -7.32 -12.79 -7.24
C ASN A 130 -8.19 -11.79 -8.02
N ASP A 131 -9.16 -11.14 -7.39
CA ASP A 131 -9.87 -10.03 -8.05
C ASP A 131 -9.01 -8.77 -8.08
N HIS A 132 -9.28 -7.93 -9.07
CA HIS A 132 -8.66 -6.62 -9.20
C HIS A 132 -9.63 -5.58 -9.76
N ILE A 133 -9.34 -4.32 -9.54
CA ILE A 133 -10.09 -3.19 -10.07
C ILE A 133 -9.15 -2.03 -10.42
N PHE A 134 -9.50 -1.32 -11.51
CA PHE A 134 -8.81 -0.09 -11.90
C PHE A 134 -9.68 1.11 -11.52
N ILE A 135 -9.06 2.10 -10.88
CA ILE A 135 -9.69 3.36 -10.45
C ILE A 135 -8.98 4.49 -11.18
N LYS A 136 -9.76 5.31 -11.88
CA LYS A 136 -9.21 6.50 -12.57
C LYS A 136 -8.80 7.56 -11.56
N ALA A 137 -7.82 8.35 -11.95
CA ALA A 137 -7.41 9.52 -11.17
C ALA A 137 -8.60 10.39 -10.77
N ASN A 138 -8.54 10.94 -9.55
CA ASN A 138 -9.56 11.81 -8.96
C ASN A 138 -10.97 11.19 -8.75
N THR A 139 -11.09 9.86 -8.82
CA THR A 139 -12.33 9.15 -8.54
C THR A 139 -12.48 8.91 -7.03
N PRO A 140 -13.59 9.34 -6.38
CA PRO A 140 -13.80 9.11 -4.96
C PRO A 140 -13.90 7.61 -4.66
N HIS A 141 -13.14 7.16 -3.66
CA HIS A 141 -13.20 5.75 -3.25
C HIS A 141 -12.84 5.56 -1.79
N LYS A 142 -13.30 4.45 -1.22
CA LYS A 142 -12.93 3.96 0.12
C LYS A 142 -12.97 2.45 0.18
N ALA A 143 -12.20 1.86 1.09
CA ALA A 143 -12.16 0.43 1.33
C ALA A 143 -12.56 0.07 2.75
N SER A 144 -13.32 -1.03 2.89
CA SER A 144 -13.61 -1.71 4.15
C SER A 144 -13.38 -3.21 3.99
N HIS A 145 -13.37 -3.96 5.09
CA HIS A 145 -12.96 -5.36 5.10
C HIS A 145 -13.86 -6.17 6.03
N ASP A 146 -14.51 -7.23 5.48
CA ASP A 146 -15.28 -8.20 6.27
C ASP A 146 -14.39 -9.32 6.82
N THR A 147 -13.25 -9.56 6.19
CA THR A 147 -12.22 -10.51 6.61
C THR A 147 -10.88 -9.82 6.66
N ASP A 148 -9.89 -10.45 7.32
CA ASP A 148 -8.51 -10.02 7.15
C ASP A 148 -8.13 -10.06 5.67
N CYS A 149 -7.49 -9.01 5.18
CA CYS A 149 -7.24 -8.82 3.76
C CYS A 149 -5.80 -8.37 3.51
N LEU A 150 -5.13 -9.08 2.61
CA LEU A 150 -3.87 -8.65 2.00
C LEU A 150 -4.18 -8.13 0.60
N SER A 151 -3.83 -6.90 0.32
CA SER A 151 -4.01 -6.29 -0.99
C SER A 151 -2.81 -5.48 -1.43
N LEU A 152 -2.65 -5.36 -2.75
CA LEU A 152 -1.66 -4.52 -3.41
C LEU A 152 -2.38 -3.35 -4.07
N SER A 153 -1.81 -2.17 -3.96
CA SER A 153 -2.23 -0.98 -4.69
C SER A 153 -1.06 -0.52 -5.55
N PHE A 154 -1.25 -0.55 -6.86
CA PHE A 154 -0.31 -0.02 -7.85
C PHE A 154 -0.79 1.36 -8.25
N GLY A 155 0.07 2.37 -8.12
CA GLY A 155 -0.26 3.75 -8.45
C GLY A 155 0.75 4.35 -9.41
N THR A 156 0.27 5.23 -10.30
CA THR A 156 1.17 6.10 -11.05
C THR A 156 1.60 7.25 -10.15
N PHE A 157 2.82 7.74 -10.34
CA PHE A 157 3.25 8.98 -9.69
C PHE A 157 3.79 9.93 -10.76
N ASP A 158 3.43 11.20 -10.62
CA ASP A 158 4.00 12.23 -11.44
C ASP A 158 5.46 12.43 -11.02
N PHE A 159 6.37 12.17 -11.95
CA PHE A 159 7.71 12.71 -11.84
C PHE A 159 7.59 14.21 -12.12
N ASP A 160 7.71 15.00 -11.08
CA ASP A 160 7.97 16.42 -11.25
C ASP A 160 9.41 16.57 -11.79
N VAL A 161 9.50 16.72 -13.10
CA VAL A 161 10.78 16.83 -13.82
C VAL A 161 11.61 18.00 -13.30
N ASP A 162 10.96 19.02 -12.75
CA ASP A 162 11.61 20.19 -12.17
C ASP A 162 12.35 19.85 -10.87
N ASN A 163 11.88 18.85 -10.10
CA ASN A 163 12.57 18.36 -8.90
C ASN A 163 13.76 17.43 -9.19
N LEU A 164 13.84 16.81 -10.37
CA LEU A 164 14.99 15.98 -10.76
C LEU A 164 16.28 16.79 -10.91
N ALA A 165 16.16 18.05 -11.33
CA ALA A 165 17.30 18.96 -11.48
C ALA A 165 17.93 19.34 -10.13
N GLU A 166 17.14 19.35 -9.04
CA GLU A 166 17.63 19.67 -7.68
C GLU A 166 18.28 18.46 -6.99
N THR A 167 17.94 17.22 -7.37
CA THR A 167 18.49 16.00 -6.76
C THR A 167 19.81 15.55 -7.37
N GLY A 168 20.29 16.20 -8.44
CA GLY A 168 21.58 15.89 -9.09
C GLY A 168 21.63 14.54 -9.82
N ILE A 169 20.47 13.90 -10.05
CA ILE A 169 20.38 12.68 -10.87
C ILE A 169 20.42 13.12 -12.35
N VAL A 170 21.56 12.91 -12.99
CA VAL A 170 21.69 13.01 -14.45
C VAL A 170 21.31 11.66 -15.04
N LEU A 171 20.29 11.64 -15.88
CA LEU A 171 19.91 10.46 -16.69
C LEU A 171 20.92 10.23 -17.82
#